data_9d70a0e128fd1bea22c453201741a287
#
_entry.id   9d70a0e128fd1bea22c453201741a287
#
_cell.length_a   1.000
_cell.length_b   1.000
_cell.length_c   1.000
_cell.angle_alpha   90.00
_cell.angle_beta   90.00
_cell.angle_gamma   90.00
#
_symmetry.space_group_name_H-M   'P 1'
#
loop_
_entity.id
_entity.type
_entity.pdbx_description
1 polymer ?
#
loop_
_entity_poly.entity_id
_entity_poly.type
_entity_poly.pdbx_seq_one_letter_code
_entity_poly.pdbx_strand_id
1 'polypeptide(L)'
;MINSKIFLQGLKSNLGTRSPTVSLAACFIALGALLKDAGFNLQQSAASSFFTYALPGQLVMAESLLIGTSLINIFIAVWLVNFRLYPMTVSLFPLLKHKSQPKWKYYLSSHFLAVSSWLVAKE
;
A
#
# COMPACT_ATOMS: atom_id res chain seq x y z
N MET A 1 -23.55 -17.72 -7.12
CA MET A 1 -23.00 -18.53 -6.01
C MET A 1 -21.50 -18.69 -6.24
N ILE A 2 -20.68 -18.02 -5.45
CA ILE A 2 -19.23 -18.21 -5.49
C ILE A 2 -18.96 -19.61 -4.94
N ASN A 3 -18.34 -20.46 -5.75
CA ASN A 3 -18.07 -21.84 -5.39
C ASN A 3 -17.09 -21.84 -4.20
N SER A 4 -17.55 -22.26 -3.02
CA SER A 4 -16.76 -22.23 -1.77
C SER A 4 -15.43 -22.98 -1.91
N LYS A 5 -15.35 -23.95 -2.82
CA LYS A 5 -14.12 -24.69 -3.13
C LYS A 5 -13.08 -23.82 -3.83
N ILE A 6 -13.49 -22.93 -4.76
CA ILE A 6 -12.59 -22.02 -5.48
C ILE A 6 -12.08 -20.94 -4.51
N PHE A 7 -12.95 -20.45 -3.62
CA PHE A 7 -12.57 -19.50 -2.58
C PHE A 7 -11.55 -20.10 -1.60
N LEU A 8 -11.78 -21.33 -1.13
CA LEU A 8 -10.86 -22.04 -0.24
C LEU A 8 -9.53 -22.39 -0.91
N GLN A 9 -9.54 -22.77 -2.19
CA GLN A 9 -8.31 -22.98 -2.95
C GLN A 9 -7.51 -21.70 -3.13
N GLY A 10 -8.15 -20.59 -3.44
CA GLY A 10 -7.52 -19.27 -3.51
C GLY A 10 -6.91 -18.84 -2.17
N LEU A 11 -7.65 -19.07 -1.06
CA LEU A 11 -7.15 -18.80 0.28
C LEU A 11 -5.94 -19.66 0.64
N LYS A 12 -5.98 -20.95 0.30
CA LYS A 12 -4.91 -21.91 0.60
C LYS A 12 -3.65 -21.64 -0.23
N SER A 13 -3.80 -21.19 -1.48
CA SER A 13 -2.68 -20.79 -2.32
C SER A 13 -2.05 -19.47 -1.83
N ASN A 14 -2.86 -18.55 -1.30
CA ASN A 14 -2.39 -17.29 -0.73
C ASN A 14 -1.80 -17.40 0.69
N LEU A 15 -2.07 -18.47 1.42
CA LEU A 15 -1.51 -18.72 2.75
C LEU A 15 -0.22 -19.57 2.73
N GLY A 16 0.24 -20.00 1.56
CA GLY A 16 1.52 -20.71 1.42
C GLY A 16 2.71 -19.81 1.83
N THR A 17 3.75 -20.41 2.38
CA THR A 17 4.96 -19.75 2.92
C THR A 17 5.70 -18.86 1.89
N ARG A 18 5.39 -18.98 0.61
CA ARG A 18 5.89 -18.15 -0.51
C ARG A 18 4.89 -17.10 -0.97
N SER A 19 3.80 -16.92 -0.25
CA SER A 19 2.75 -15.98 -0.62
C SER A 19 3.17 -14.53 -0.33
N PRO A 20 2.91 -13.60 -1.25
CA PRO A 20 3.09 -12.16 -1.03
C PRO A 20 2.33 -11.66 0.19
N THR A 21 1.23 -12.32 0.57
CA THR A 21 0.39 -11.97 1.71
C THR A 21 1.11 -12.13 3.04
N VAL A 22 1.88 -13.22 3.22
CA VAL A 22 2.67 -13.46 4.43
C VAL A 22 3.79 -12.42 4.55
N SER A 23 4.46 -12.11 3.44
CA SER A 23 5.49 -11.08 3.37
C SER A 23 4.93 -9.70 3.72
N LEU A 24 3.77 -9.34 3.18
CA LEU A 24 3.07 -8.11 3.50
C LEU A 24 2.67 -8.02 4.97
N ALA A 25 2.14 -9.10 5.55
CA ALA A 25 1.77 -9.15 6.96
C ALA A 25 3.00 -8.93 7.86
N ALA A 26 4.13 -9.56 7.56
CA ALA A 26 5.39 -9.34 8.28
C ALA A 26 5.86 -7.90 8.18
N CYS A 27 5.78 -7.27 7.00
CA CYS A 27 6.11 -5.86 6.81
C CYS A 27 5.21 -4.92 7.63
N PHE A 28 3.91 -5.20 7.71
CA PHE A 28 2.99 -4.40 8.53
C PHE A 28 3.25 -4.54 10.03
N ILE A 29 3.64 -5.74 10.50
CA ILE A 29 4.04 -5.95 11.90
C ILE A 29 5.31 -5.14 12.21
N ALA A 30 6.31 -5.20 11.33
CA ALA A 30 7.55 -4.42 11.48
C ALA A 30 7.28 -2.91 11.46
N LEU A 31 6.40 -2.44 10.57
CA LEU A 31 5.97 -1.05 10.53
C LEU A 31 5.28 -0.63 11.83
N GLY A 32 4.40 -1.47 12.37
CA GLY A 32 3.73 -1.21 13.64
C GLY A 32 4.70 -1.05 14.80
N ALA A 33 5.75 -1.88 14.87
CA ALA A 33 6.82 -1.77 15.84
C ALA A 33 7.59 -0.46 15.71
N LEU A 34 8.01 -0.10 14.50
CA LEU A 34 8.71 1.16 14.20
C LEU A 34 7.89 2.40 14.56
N LEU A 35 6.60 2.41 14.23
CA LEU A 35 5.71 3.53 14.56
C LEU A 35 5.53 3.68 16.08
N LYS A 36 5.47 2.55 16.80
CA LYS A 36 5.44 2.56 18.27
C LYS A 36 6.73 3.14 18.84
N ASP A 37 7.89 2.76 18.35
CA ASP A 37 9.18 3.28 18.77
C ASP A 37 9.35 4.77 18.45
N ALA A 38 8.74 5.22 17.33
CA ALA A 38 8.67 6.64 16.97
C ALA A 38 7.68 7.46 17.84
N GLY A 39 7.01 6.83 18.80
CA GLY A 39 6.09 7.49 19.75
C GLY A 39 4.67 7.71 19.21
N PHE A 40 4.31 7.05 18.11
CA PHE A 40 2.96 7.15 17.56
C PHE A 40 1.96 6.36 18.41
N ASN A 41 0.82 6.97 18.70
CA ASN A 41 -0.31 6.28 19.32
C ASN A 41 -1.00 5.38 18.27
N LEU A 42 -1.72 4.35 18.73
CA LEU A 42 -2.43 3.39 17.86
C LEU A 42 -3.35 4.09 16.84
N GLN A 43 -4.06 5.14 17.26
CA GLN A 43 -4.94 5.92 16.38
C GLN A 43 -4.16 6.67 15.30
N GLN A 44 -3.02 7.26 15.67
CA GLN A 44 -2.14 7.96 14.72
C GLN A 44 -1.52 7.00 13.72
N SER A 45 -1.10 5.82 14.16
CA SER A 45 -0.56 4.77 13.31
C SER A 45 -1.61 4.26 12.31
N ALA A 46 -2.84 4.03 12.75
CA ALA A 46 -3.94 3.62 11.90
C ALA A 46 -4.32 4.71 10.89
N ALA A 47 -4.40 5.96 11.31
CA ALA A 47 -4.66 7.10 10.42
C ALA A 47 -3.55 7.26 9.37
N SER A 48 -2.28 7.18 9.79
CA SER A 48 -1.13 7.22 8.87
C SER A 48 -1.21 6.12 7.80
N SER A 49 -1.53 4.90 8.22
CA SER A 49 -1.66 3.78 7.29
C SER A 49 -2.83 3.95 6.31
N PHE A 50 -3.95 4.51 6.77
CA PHE A 50 -5.10 4.78 5.92
C PHE A 50 -4.83 5.87 4.87
N PHE A 51 -4.21 6.98 5.28
CA PHE A 51 -3.95 8.10 4.38
C PHE A 51 -2.79 7.84 3.42
N THR A 52 -1.74 7.17 3.86
CA THR A 52 -0.54 7.00 3.04
C THR A 52 -0.62 5.75 2.15
N TYR A 53 -1.27 4.69 2.61
CA TYR A 53 -1.44 3.39 1.94
C TYR A 53 -0.20 2.90 1.14
N ALA A 54 0.97 3.36 1.53
CA ALA A 54 2.25 3.05 0.86
C ALA A 54 3.28 2.64 1.91
N LEU A 55 3.42 1.34 2.13
CA LEU A 55 4.35 0.74 3.09
C LEU A 55 5.76 1.36 3.05
N PRO A 56 6.41 1.47 1.87
CA PRO A 56 7.78 2.01 1.85
C PRO A 56 7.85 3.48 2.25
N GLY A 57 6.85 4.28 1.90
CA GLY A 57 6.79 5.68 2.32
C GLY A 57 6.65 5.83 3.84
N GLN A 58 5.83 4.97 4.45
CA GLN A 58 5.66 4.94 5.91
C GLN A 58 6.91 4.50 6.65
N LEU A 59 7.63 3.50 6.13
CA LEU A 59 8.89 3.05 6.71
C LEU A 59 9.93 4.18 6.71
N VAL A 60 10.12 4.84 5.57
CA VAL A 60 11.02 5.99 5.45
C VAL A 60 10.62 7.12 6.39
N MET A 61 9.33 7.40 6.53
CA MET A 61 8.82 8.40 7.46
C MET A 61 9.15 8.03 8.92
N ALA A 62 8.87 6.80 9.33
CA ALA A 62 9.11 6.33 10.69
C ALA A 62 10.60 6.35 11.04
N GLU A 63 11.46 5.83 10.16
CA GLU A 63 12.91 5.85 10.34
C GLU A 63 13.46 7.28 10.43
N SER A 64 13.01 8.16 9.54
CA SER A 64 13.46 9.55 9.51
C SER A 64 13.06 10.32 10.78
N LEU A 65 11.89 10.01 11.35
CA LEU A 65 11.44 10.57 12.63
C LEU A 65 12.29 10.07 13.80
N LEU A 66 12.66 8.78 13.81
CA LEU A 66 13.52 8.19 14.84
C LEU A 66 14.91 8.81 14.87
N ILE A 67 15.46 9.14 13.70
CA ILE A 67 16.78 9.79 13.55
C ILE A 67 16.72 11.29 13.87
N GLY A 68 15.51 11.86 14.01
CA GLY A 68 15.32 13.28 14.26
C GLY A 68 15.58 14.17 13.04
N THR A 69 15.33 13.65 11.86
CA THR A 69 15.50 14.37 10.59
C THR A 69 14.50 15.53 10.47
N SER A 70 14.91 16.61 9.84
CA SER A 70 14.04 17.76 9.56
C SER A 70 12.78 17.37 8.78
N LEU A 71 11.63 17.95 9.13
CA LEU A 71 10.33 17.67 8.49
C LEU A 71 10.35 17.87 6.97
N ILE A 72 11.11 18.81 6.47
CA ILE A 72 11.26 19.06 5.02
C ILE A 72 11.96 17.88 4.34
N ASN A 73 13.02 17.36 4.96
CA ASN A 73 13.74 16.21 4.42
C ASN A 73 12.86 14.93 4.46
N ILE A 74 12.09 14.75 5.51
CA ILE A 74 11.12 13.66 5.61
C ILE A 74 10.09 13.76 4.48
N PHE A 75 9.54 14.93 4.26
CA PHE A 75 8.57 15.16 3.19
C PHE A 75 9.15 14.81 1.80
N ILE A 76 10.34 15.30 1.49
CA ILE A 76 11.03 15.03 0.22
C ILE A 76 11.32 13.53 0.07
N ALA A 77 11.83 12.87 1.10
CA ALA A 77 12.15 11.45 1.07
C ALA A 77 10.90 10.59 0.82
N VAL A 78 9.82 10.84 1.55
CA VAL A 78 8.55 10.13 1.39
C VAL A 78 7.96 10.40 0.00
N TRP A 79 8.03 11.62 -0.49
CA TRP A 79 7.55 11.99 -1.82
C TRP A 79 8.31 11.26 -2.92
N LEU A 80 9.64 11.24 -2.86
CA LEU A 80 10.50 10.52 -3.81
C LEU A 80 10.22 9.02 -3.83
N VAL A 81 10.08 8.39 -2.66
CA VAL A 81 9.79 6.95 -2.57
C VAL A 81 8.42 6.63 -3.16
N ASN A 82 7.43 7.48 -2.95
CA ASN A 82 6.08 7.28 -3.48
C ASN A 82 5.97 7.64 -4.97
N PHE A 83 6.89 8.42 -5.52
CA PHE A 83 6.90 8.81 -6.93
C PHE A 83 6.96 7.60 -7.89
N ARG A 84 7.51 6.48 -7.45
CA ARG A 84 7.49 5.22 -8.22
C ARG A 84 6.09 4.71 -8.56
N LEU A 85 5.06 5.09 -7.78
CA LEU A 85 3.68 4.70 -8.03
C LEU A 85 3.08 5.44 -9.23
N TYR A 86 3.67 6.57 -9.63
CA TYR A 86 3.21 7.37 -10.75
C TYR A 86 3.20 6.61 -12.09
N PRO A 87 4.32 5.97 -12.54
CA PRO A 87 4.31 5.21 -13.78
C PRO A 87 3.37 4.00 -13.73
N MET A 88 3.17 3.39 -12.56
CA MET A 88 2.21 2.31 -12.36
C MET A 88 0.77 2.79 -12.61
N THR A 89 0.40 3.93 -12.02
CA THR A 89 -0.92 4.54 -12.19
C THR A 89 -1.17 4.91 -13.65
N VAL A 90 -0.20 5.53 -14.31
CA VAL A 90 -0.31 5.91 -15.72
C VAL A 90 -0.47 4.70 -16.63
N SER A 91 0.23 3.60 -16.36
CA SER A 91 0.11 2.37 -17.17
C SER A 91 -1.22 1.65 -17.00
N LEU A 92 -1.89 1.81 -15.86
CA LEU A 92 -3.20 1.21 -15.59
C LEU A 92 -4.38 2.07 -16.11
N PHE A 93 -4.15 3.37 -16.27
CA PHE A 93 -5.20 4.31 -16.66
C PHE A 93 -5.93 3.93 -17.96
N PRO A 94 -5.24 3.48 -19.03
CA PRO A 94 -5.91 3.03 -20.26
C PRO A 94 -6.79 1.80 -20.07
N LEU A 95 -6.38 0.88 -19.17
CA LEU A 95 -7.11 -0.36 -18.88
C LEU A 95 -8.38 -0.09 -18.06
N LEU A 96 -8.34 0.91 -17.18
CA LEU A 96 -9.45 1.29 -16.32
C LEU A 96 -10.44 2.23 -17.02
N LYS A 97 -10.08 2.82 -18.16
CA LYS A 97 -10.90 3.78 -18.89
C LYS A 97 -12.05 3.08 -19.62
N HIS A 98 -13.05 2.67 -18.90
CA HIS A 98 -14.32 2.21 -19.47
C HIS A 98 -15.20 3.43 -19.78
N LYS A 99 -15.75 3.49 -20.99
CA LYS A 99 -16.53 4.61 -21.56
C LYS A 99 -17.73 5.10 -20.72
N SER A 100 -18.11 4.38 -19.65
CA SER A 100 -19.35 4.62 -18.91
C SER A 100 -19.15 4.95 -17.42
N GLN A 101 -17.93 5.15 -16.92
CA GLN A 101 -17.72 5.36 -15.48
C GLN A 101 -17.49 6.84 -15.14
N PRO A 102 -18.09 7.38 -14.06
CA PRO A 102 -17.86 8.74 -13.61
C PRO A 102 -16.41 8.94 -13.14
N LYS A 103 -15.83 10.09 -13.44
CA LYS A 103 -14.42 10.46 -13.14
C LYS A 103 -14.04 10.27 -11.66
N TRP A 104 -14.97 10.47 -10.76
CA TRP A 104 -14.82 10.28 -9.33
C TRP A 104 -14.32 8.88 -8.95
N LYS A 105 -14.83 7.83 -9.61
CA LYS A 105 -14.42 6.45 -9.33
C LYS A 105 -12.95 6.19 -9.66
N TYR A 106 -12.41 6.87 -10.66
CA TYR A 106 -10.99 6.76 -11.03
C TYR A 106 -10.07 7.33 -9.95
N TYR A 107 -10.45 8.46 -9.35
CA TYR A 107 -9.68 9.04 -8.24
C TYR A 107 -9.69 8.14 -7.00
N LEU A 108 -10.84 7.56 -6.67
CA LEU A 108 -10.94 6.64 -5.56
C LEU A 108 -10.12 5.36 -5.80
N SER A 109 -10.20 4.79 -7.01
CA SER A 109 -9.43 3.60 -7.38
C SER A 109 -7.92 3.86 -7.37
N SER A 110 -7.47 5.05 -7.75
CA SER A 110 -6.04 5.39 -7.74
C SER A 110 -5.46 5.46 -6.33
N HIS A 111 -6.27 5.83 -5.33
CA HIS A 111 -5.82 5.85 -3.94
C HIS A 111 -5.51 4.44 -3.39
N PHE A 112 -6.30 3.44 -3.81
CA PHE A 112 -6.12 2.05 -3.38
C PHE A 112 -5.18 1.24 -4.29
N LEU A 113 -4.52 1.91 -5.23
CA LEU A 113 -3.60 1.24 -6.14
C LEU A 113 -2.31 0.85 -5.40
N ALA A 114 -2.11 -0.44 -5.21
CA ALA A 114 -0.89 -1.01 -4.67
C ALA A 114 -0.20 -1.89 -5.73
N VAL A 115 1.07 -2.21 -5.51
CA VAL A 115 1.86 -3.08 -6.42
C VAL A 115 1.17 -4.43 -6.64
N SER A 116 0.58 -4.99 -5.59
CA SER A 116 -0.17 -6.24 -5.65
C SER A 116 -1.41 -6.14 -6.54
N SER A 117 -2.16 -5.04 -6.42
CA SER A 117 -3.35 -4.78 -7.24
C SER A 117 -2.98 -4.58 -8.72
N TRP A 118 -1.84 -3.95 -8.99
CA TRP A 118 -1.33 -3.75 -10.34
C TRP A 118 -0.96 -5.05 -11.03
N LEU A 119 -0.30 -5.96 -10.30
CA LEU A 119 0.07 -7.28 -10.79
C LEU A 119 -1.17 -8.11 -11.16
N VAL A 120 -2.18 -8.14 -10.29
CA VAL A 120 -3.43 -8.88 -10.53
C VAL A 120 -4.24 -8.29 -11.68
N ALA A 121 -4.22 -6.98 -11.88
CA ALA A 121 -4.98 -6.34 -12.96
C ALA A 121 -4.36 -6.52 -14.36
N LYS A 122 -3.11 -6.97 -14.43
CA LYS A 122 -2.37 -7.15 -15.68
C LYS A 122 -2.33 -8.61 -16.17
N GLU A 123 -2.73 -9.57 -15.31
CA GLU A 123 -2.96 -10.98 -15.69
C GLU A 123 -4.33 -11.16 -16.34
#